data_6ce1f143fd3e80749f4d363ba9d854cf
#
_entry.id   6ce1f143fd3e80749f4d363ba9d854cf
#
_cell.length_a   1.000
_cell.length_b   1.000
_cell.length_c   1.000
_cell.angle_alpha   90.00
_cell.angle_beta   90.00
_cell.angle_gamma   90.00
#
_symmetry.space_group_name_H-M   'P 1'
#
loop_
_entity.id
_entity.type
_entity.pdbx_description
1 polymer ?
#
loop_
_entity_poly.entity_id
_entity_poly.type
_entity_poly.pdbx_seq_one_letter_code
_entity_poly.pdbx_strand_id
1 'polypeptide(L)'
;MQAVASLAEVAEIHIIDESAAALDLGRQRIGEITDANPRIKLFWQQGFNQAAANGDLCIVATQAPGRYDLIKKIAVELGYRKFLIEKVVAQSIAEYLDLLKFSEQHRLSIWVNCKTRAYEVHRYIKSKLDPNDPIIFSDLGGNHGLGNNGVHAVDLFAYYDGAQKIIITGSRVDQALHPSKRGKDVFDLSGTLYGRTNKGSDFILSFAGSHVSPDQISILTPKGRFIVDHFQKFAFESSPETNWAWKNIPINENWSVSFMSKAFVSDILRKGDCELPTLQDCFPAHEFILGQLVPHFNRLLGTNNDYCPIT
;
A
#
# COMPACT_ATOMS: atom_id res chain seq x y z
N MET A 1 -2.10 10.81 -11.28
CA MET A 1 -2.29 11.67 -12.47
C MET A 1 -1.52 12.98 -12.35
N GLN A 2 -1.81 13.88 -11.41
CA GLN A 2 -1.09 15.17 -11.23
C GLN A 2 0.44 14.98 -11.18
N ALA A 3 0.92 14.03 -10.40
CA ALA A 3 2.35 13.71 -10.30
C ALA A 3 3.00 13.35 -11.65
N VAL A 4 2.28 12.59 -12.47
CA VAL A 4 2.78 12.13 -13.79
C VAL A 4 2.78 13.27 -14.81
N ALA A 5 1.81 14.19 -14.72
CA ALA A 5 1.68 15.32 -15.61
C ALA A 5 2.82 16.37 -15.50
N SER A 6 3.65 16.27 -14.47
CA SER A 6 4.82 17.14 -14.29
C SER A 6 6.16 16.48 -14.65
N LEU A 7 6.15 15.23 -15.16
CA LEU A 7 7.38 14.50 -15.49
C LEU A 7 7.91 14.86 -16.88
N ALA A 8 9.21 15.07 -16.96
CA ALA A 8 9.88 15.41 -18.22
C ALA A 8 9.97 14.20 -19.18
N GLU A 9 9.97 13.00 -18.62
CA GLU A 9 10.07 11.73 -19.35
C GLU A 9 8.78 11.32 -20.04
N VAL A 10 7.65 11.89 -19.62
CA VAL A 10 6.33 11.49 -20.12
C VAL A 10 5.95 12.35 -21.31
N ALA A 11 5.58 11.72 -22.42
CA ALA A 11 5.10 12.39 -23.63
C ALA A 11 3.57 12.33 -23.76
N GLU A 12 2.96 11.22 -23.35
CA GLU A 12 1.52 10.98 -23.48
C GLU A 12 0.96 10.32 -22.21
N ILE A 13 -0.22 10.75 -21.80
CA ILE A 13 -0.98 10.14 -20.70
C ILE A 13 -2.39 9.83 -21.20
N HIS A 14 -2.76 8.56 -21.20
CA HIS A 14 -4.10 8.08 -21.45
C HIS A 14 -4.84 7.90 -20.12
N ILE A 15 -5.84 8.70 -19.86
CA ILE A 15 -6.66 8.69 -18.66
C ILE A 15 -7.98 8.02 -18.99
N ILE A 16 -8.25 6.88 -18.35
CA ILE A 16 -9.42 6.06 -18.63
C ILE A 16 -10.24 5.93 -17.33
N ASP A 17 -11.51 6.29 -17.40
CA ASP A 17 -12.47 6.09 -16.32
C ASP A 17 -13.86 5.89 -16.93
N GLU A 18 -14.66 4.99 -16.37
CA GLU A 18 -16.04 4.76 -16.82
C GLU A 18 -16.98 5.94 -16.46
N SER A 19 -16.63 6.69 -15.43
CA SER A 19 -17.34 7.87 -14.97
C SER A 19 -16.91 9.14 -15.70
N ALA A 20 -17.79 9.72 -16.50
CA ALA A 20 -17.55 11.03 -17.11
C ALA A 20 -17.26 12.11 -16.06
N ALA A 21 -17.96 12.08 -14.92
CA ALA A 21 -17.74 13.02 -13.81
C ALA A 21 -16.34 12.88 -13.20
N ALA A 22 -15.79 11.65 -13.11
CA ALA A 22 -14.42 11.44 -12.65
C ALA A 22 -13.40 12.00 -13.65
N LEU A 23 -13.65 11.85 -14.96
CA LEU A 23 -12.81 12.44 -16.00
C LEU A 23 -12.85 13.98 -15.95
N ASP A 24 -14.01 14.59 -15.75
CA ASP A 24 -14.15 16.05 -15.63
C ASP A 24 -13.42 16.59 -14.39
N LEU A 25 -13.59 15.94 -13.25
CA LEU A 25 -12.82 16.26 -12.04
C LEU A 25 -11.31 16.11 -12.27
N GLY A 26 -10.93 15.10 -13.03
CA GLY A 26 -9.54 14.89 -13.44
C GLY A 26 -8.98 16.05 -14.26
N ARG A 27 -9.74 16.54 -15.26
CA ARG A 27 -9.37 17.71 -16.07
C ARG A 27 -9.19 18.96 -15.23
N GLN A 28 -10.14 19.22 -14.32
CA GLN A 28 -10.07 20.34 -13.40
C GLN A 28 -8.79 20.28 -12.56
N ARG A 29 -8.50 19.15 -11.93
CA ARG A 29 -7.33 18.96 -11.06
C ARG A 29 -5.99 19.05 -11.80
N ILE A 30 -5.93 18.66 -13.07
CA ILE A 30 -4.72 18.90 -13.90
C ILE A 30 -4.55 20.38 -14.19
N GLY A 31 -5.64 21.10 -14.47
CA GLY A 31 -5.58 22.55 -14.70
C GLY A 31 -5.09 23.36 -13.48
N GLU A 32 -5.14 22.80 -12.28
CA GLU A 32 -4.65 23.43 -11.05
C GLU A 32 -3.12 23.25 -10.82
N ILE A 33 -2.45 22.45 -11.66
CA ILE A 33 -1.00 22.18 -11.51
C ILE A 33 -0.19 23.32 -12.12
N THR A 34 0.65 23.91 -11.32
CA THR A 34 1.51 25.03 -11.76
C THR A 34 2.80 24.56 -12.45
N ASP A 35 3.25 23.32 -12.19
CA ASP A 35 4.47 22.72 -12.75
C ASP A 35 4.18 21.63 -13.80
N ALA A 36 2.98 21.66 -14.41
CA ALA A 36 2.63 20.73 -15.47
C ALA A 36 3.59 20.88 -16.66
N ASN A 37 4.07 19.73 -17.18
CA ASN A 37 4.90 19.74 -18.37
C ASN A 37 4.03 20.03 -19.62
N PRO A 38 4.21 21.17 -20.30
CA PRO A 38 3.36 21.57 -21.42
C PRO A 38 3.52 20.70 -22.66
N ARG A 39 4.51 19.82 -22.69
CA ARG A 39 4.75 18.90 -23.81
C ARG A 39 3.93 17.62 -23.73
N ILE A 40 3.31 17.34 -22.57
CA ILE A 40 2.53 16.11 -22.38
C ILE A 40 1.19 16.22 -23.10
N LYS A 41 0.89 15.24 -23.94
CA LYS A 41 -0.44 15.08 -24.53
C LYS A 41 -1.33 14.27 -23.58
N LEU A 42 -2.52 14.78 -23.33
CA LEU A 42 -3.51 14.15 -22.43
C LEU A 42 -4.68 13.62 -23.27
N PHE A 43 -4.95 12.33 -23.15
CA PHE A 43 -6.06 11.65 -23.79
C PHE A 43 -7.07 11.21 -22.73
N TRP A 44 -8.29 11.68 -22.82
CA TRP A 44 -9.37 11.42 -21.86
C TRP A 44 -10.39 10.50 -22.49
N GLN A 45 -10.57 9.32 -21.93
CA GLN A 45 -11.34 8.25 -22.55
C GLN A 45 -12.30 7.63 -21.55
N GLN A 46 -13.59 7.54 -21.93
CA GLN A 46 -14.62 6.92 -21.15
C GLN A 46 -14.79 5.44 -21.54
N GLY A 47 -13.76 4.66 -21.40
CA GLY A 47 -13.84 3.23 -21.69
C GLY A 47 -12.57 2.65 -22.26
N PHE A 48 -12.51 1.35 -22.20
CA PHE A 48 -11.31 0.60 -22.49
C PHE A 48 -10.99 0.49 -23.99
N ASN A 49 -12.00 0.60 -24.85
CA ASN A 49 -11.86 0.36 -26.30
C ASN A 49 -10.97 1.35 -27.04
N GLN A 50 -10.67 2.48 -26.40
CA GLN A 50 -9.82 3.53 -26.96
C GLN A 50 -8.45 3.59 -26.28
N ALA A 51 -8.16 2.65 -25.38
CA ALA A 51 -6.92 2.61 -24.62
C ALA A 51 -5.71 2.39 -25.54
N ALA A 52 -4.63 3.12 -25.30
CA ALA A 52 -3.38 2.89 -26.00
C ALA A 52 -2.82 1.51 -25.68
N ALA A 53 -2.27 0.83 -26.68
CA ALA A 53 -1.58 -0.44 -26.51
C ALA A 53 -0.06 -0.21 -26.32
N ASN A 54 0.60 -1.17 -25.67
CA ASN A 54 2.04 -1.24 -25.49
C ASN A 54 2.69 0.02 -24.86
N GLY A 55 1.97 0.67 -23.93
CA GLY A 55 2.54 1.78 -23.17
C GLY A 55 3.64 1.33 -22.20
N ASP A 56 4.48 2.28 -21.79
CA ASP A 56 5.65 2.02 -20.94
C ASP A 56 5.28 1.66 -19.50
N LEU A 57 4.17 2.20 -18.97
CA LEU A 57 3.68 1.96 -17.61
C LEU A 57 2.16 2.11 -17.57
N CYS A 58 1.49 1.17 -16.93
CA CYS A 58 0.07 1.28 -16.58
C CYS A 58 -0.09 1.53 -15.08
N ILE A 59 -0.80 2.61 -14.69
CA ILE A 59 -1.15 2.90 -13.30
C ILE A 59 -2.60 2.49 -13.09
N VAL A 60 -2.83 1.45 -12.26
CA VAL A 60 -4.16 0.94 -11.93
C VAL A 60 -4.59 1.47 -10.56
N ALA A 61 -5.36 2.56 -10.58
CA ALA A 61 -5.84 3.26 -9.38
C ALA A 61 -7.31 2.97 -9.06
N THR A 62 -7.87 1.89 -9.60
CA THR A 62 -9.24 1.45 -9.32
C THR A 62 -9.37 0.92 -7.89
N GLN A 63 -10.61 0.73 -7.44
CA GLN A 63 -10.89 0.00 -6.20
C GLN A 63 -10.48 -1.48 -6.34
N ALA A 64 -10.33 -2.20 -5.20
CA ALA A 64 -9.91 -3.60 -5.20
C ALA A 64 -10.87 -4.55 -5.95
N PRO A 65 -12.21 -4.41 -5.83
CA PRO A 65 -13.12 -5.23 -6.63
C PRO A 65 -12.84 -5.10 -8.13
N GLY A 66 -12.64 -6.24 -8.82
CA GLY A 66 -12.38 -6.29 -10.26
C GLY A 66 -10.99 -5.83 -10.73
N ARG A 67 -10.12 -5.34 -9.83
CA ARG A 67 -8.76 -4.89 -10.18
C ARG A 67 -7.92 -6.03 -10.74
N TYR A 68 -8.01 -7.19 -10.14
CA TYR A 68 -7.32 -8.40 -10.57
C TYR A 68 -7.61 -8.73 -12.04
N ASP A 69 -8.89 -8.80 -12.43
CA ASP A 69 -9.30 -9.06 -13.81
C ASP A 69 -8.89 -7.94 -14.76
N LEU A 70 -8.97 -6.69 -14.31
CA LEU A 70 -8.56 -5.54 -15.10
C LEU A 70 -7.06 -5.59 -15.44
N ILE A 71 -6.20 -5.92 -14.49
CA ILE A 71 -4.75 -6.06 -14.72
C ILE A 71 -4.48 -7.14 -15.78
N LYS A 72 -5.10 -8.31 -15.65
CA LYS A 72 -4.96 -9.39 -16.62
C LYS A 72 -5.44 -8.99 -18.01
N LYS A 73 -6.60 -8.34 -18.08
CA LYS A 73 -7.15 -7.82 -19.34
C LYS A 73 -6.20 -6.82 -20.00
N ILE A 74 -5.69 -5.84 -19.26
CA ILE A 74 -4.74 -4.85 -19.78
C ILE A 74 -3.46 -5.51 -20.29
N ALA A 75 -2.93 -6.48 -19.55
CA ALA A 75 -1.71 -7.19 -19.95
C ALA A 75 -1.88 -8.00 -21.24
N VAL A 76 -3.05 -8.65 -21.42
CA VAL A 76 -3.33 -9.51 -22.58
C VAL A 76 -3.78 -8.69 -23.79
N GLU A 77 -4.77 -7.81 -23.62
CA GLU A 77 -5.40 -7.10 -24.73
C GLU A 77 -4.60 -5.89 -25.18
N LEU A 78 -3.95 -5.17 -24.23
CA LEU A 78 -3.19 -3.94 -24.56
C LEU A 78 -1.67 -4.13 -24.51
N GLY A 79 -1.18 -5.28 -24.10
CA GLY A 79 0.26 -5.58 -24.15
C GLY A 79 1.14 -4.89 -23.10
N TYR A 80 0.57 -4.23 -22.09
CA TYR A 80 1.37 -3.62 -21.01
C TYR A 80 2.15 -4.67 -20.23
N ARG A 81 3.34 -4.32 -19.76
CA ARG A 81 4.23 -5.21 -19.00
C ARG A 81 4.66 -4.62 -17.65
N LYS A 82 4.55 -3.33 -17.45
CA LYS A 82 4.86 -2.64 -16.20
C LYS A 82 3.60 -2.04 -15.60
N PHE A 83 3.38 -2.31 -14.32
CA PHE A 83 2.18 -1.87 -13.60
C PHE A 83 2.56 -1.23 -12.26
N LEU A 84 1.97 -0.09 -11.96
CA LEU A 84 1.90 0.47 -10.62
C LEU A 84 0.45 0.38 -10.15
N ILE A 85 0.20 -0.39 -9.10
CA ILE A 85 -1.17 -0.68 -8.65
C ILE A 85 -1.42 -0.21 -7.23
N GLU A 86 -2.69 0.13 -6.94
CA GLU A 86 -3.10 0.45 -5.58
C GLU A 86 -3.20 -0.81 -4.69
N LYS A 87 -2.98 -0.60 -3.39
CA LYS A 87 -3.36 -1.56 -2.36
C LYS A 87 -4.88 -1.42 -2.10
N VAL A 88 -5.59 -2.37 -1.63
CA VAL A 88 -5.36 -3.79 -1.47
C VAL A 88 -5.31 -4.42 -2.86
N VAL A 89 -4.33 -5.25 -3.15
CA VAL A 89 -4.11 -5.79 -4.51
C VAL A 89 -5.30 -6.59 -5.01
N ALA A 90 -5.83 -7.46 -4.16
CA ALA A 90 -6.97 -8.35 -4.40
C ALA A 90 -7.77 -8.52 -3.11
N GLN A 91 -9.01 -8.95 -3.21
CA GLN A 91 -9.88 -9.18 -2.05
C GLN A 91 -9.75 -10.59 -1.46
N SER A 92 -9.17 -11.53 -2.20
CA SER A 92 -8.92 -12.90 -1.73
C SER A 92 -7.46 -13.32 -1.92
N ILE A 93 -7.02 -14.28 -1.10
CA ILE A 93 -5.69 -14.89 -1.24
C ILE A 93 -5.59 -15.65 -2.58
N ALA A 94 -6.67 -16.29 -3.00
CA ALA A 94 -6.71 -17.04 -4.26
C ALA A 94 -6.48 -16.14 -5.47
N GLU A 95 -7.16 -14.99 -5.55
CA GLU A 95 -6.94 -13.99 -6.61
C GLU A 95 -5.50 -13.45 -6.60
N TYR A 96 -4.95 -13.20 -5.41
CA TYR A 96 -3.58 -12.71 -5.29
C TYR A 96 -2.56 -13.73 -5.80
N LEU A 97 -2.69 -14.99 -5.40
CA LEU A 97 -1.81 -16.08 -5.84
C LEU A 97 -1.91 -16.33 -7.36
N ASP A 98 -3.12 -16.23 -7.92
CA ASP A 98 -3.31 -16.34 -9.36
C ASP A 98 -2.68 -15.15 -10.10
N LEU A 99 -2.76 -13.92 -9.55
CA LEU A 99 -2.09 -12.76 -10.13
C LEU A 99 -0.55 -12.90 -10.08
N LEU A 100 0.00 -13.44 -8.99
CA LEU A 100 1.44 -13.76 -8.91
C LEU A 100 1.86 -14.73 -10.02
N LYS A 101 1.16 -15.85 -10.14
CA LYS A 101 1.41 -16.84 -11.20
C LYS A 101 1.27 -16.24 -12.60
N PHE A 102 0.20 -15.46 -12.82
CA PHE A 102 -0.03 -14.79 -14.09
C PHE A 102 1.09 -13.78 -14.40
N SER A 103 1.53 -13.00 -13.42
CA SER A 103 2.61 -12.03 -13.59
C SER A 103 3.93 -12.69 -14.00
N GLU A 104 4.25 -13.82 -13.40
CA GLU A 104 5.42 -14.62 -13.77
C GLU A 104 5.32 -15.15 -15.21
N GLN A 105 4.19 -15.77 -15.57
CA GLN A 105 3.94 -16.34 -16.91
C GLN A 105 4.03 -15.29 -18.02
N HIS A 106 3.54 -14.08 -17.75
CA HIS A 106 3.51 -12.97 -18.70
C HIS A 106 4.68 -11.99 -18.56
N ARG A 107 5.64 -12.28 -17.67
CA ARG A 107 6.82 -11.44 -17.38
C ARG A 107 6.42 -9.99 -17.05
N LEU A 108 5.44 -9.84 -16.16
CA LEU A 108 5.00 -8.53 -15.71
C LEU A 108 5.87 -8.05 -14.55
N SER A 109 6.20 -6.77 -14.57
CA SER A 109 6.75 -6.05 -13.41
C SER A 109 5.60 -5.28 -12.75
N ILE A 110 5.26 -5.63 -11.52
CA ILE A 110 4.14 -5.02 -10.80
C ILE A 110 4.63 -4.49 -9.46
N TRP A 111 4.48 -3.18 -9.23
CA TRP A 111 4.74 -2.51 -7.96
C TRP A 111 3.43 -2.16 -7.29
N VAL A 112 3.37 -2.33 -5.98
CA VAL A 112 2.20 -2.06 -5.16
C VAL A 112 2.40 -0.77 -4.37
N ASN A 113 1.42 0.14 -4.39
CA ASN A 113 1.52 1.44 -3.72
C ASN A 113 1.43 1.33 -2.17
N CYS A 114 2.22 0.42 -1.58
CA CYS A 114 2.51 0.37 -0.15
C CYS A 114 3.63 1.34 0.20
N LYS A 115 3.38 2.63 -0.06
CA LYS A 115 4.40 3.70 -0.05
C LYS A 115 5.10 3.95 1.29
N THR A 116 4.52 3.49 2.41
CA THR A 116 5.04 3.78 3.75
C THR A 116 6.48 3.30 3.92
N ARG A 117 6.82 2.11 3.43
CA ARG A 117 8.20 1.60 3.49
C ARG A 117 9.22 2.45 2.73
N ALA A 118 8.78 3.22 1.73
CA ALA A 118 9.64 4.06 0.91
C ALA A 118 9.95 5.44 1.56
N TYR A 119 9.35 5.77 2.71
CA TYR A 119 9.70 7.00 3.43
C TYR A 119 11.14 6.94 3.92
N GLU A 120 11.87 8.06 3.82
CA GLU A 120 13.28 8.15 4.25
C GLU A 120 13.48 7.70 5.69
N VAL A 121 12.56 8.07 6.59
CA VAL A 121 12.62 7.66 7.99
C VAL A 121 12.56 6.14 8.15
N HIS A 122 11.73 5.45 7.35
CA HIS A 122 11.62 3.99 7.43
C HIS A 122 12.83 3.29 6.80
N ARG A 123 13.38 3.84 5.72
CA ARG A 123 14.64 3.36 5.15
C ARG A 123 15.82 3.56 6.11
N TYR A 124 15.87 4.71 6.78
CA TYR A 124 16.84 4.98 7.82
C TYR A 124 16.74 3.95 8.97
N ILE A 125 15.54 3.76 9.53
CA ILE A 125 15.31 2.76 10.58
C ILE A 125 15.73 1.37 10.09
N LYS A 126 15.31 0.96 8.88
CA LYS A 126 15.71 -0.34 8.29
C LYS A 126 17.23 -0.51 8.23
N SER A 127 17.97 0.55 7.92
CA SER A 127 19.44 0.51 7.87
C SER A 127 20.11 0.29 9.24
N LYS A 128 19.36 0.54 10.33
CA LYS A 128 19.82 0.33 11.72
C LYS A 128 19.48 -1.04 12.29
N LEU A 129 18.56 -1.77 11.63
CA LEU A 129 18.15 -3.10 12.08
C LEU A 129 19.14 -4.17 11.63
N ASP A 130 19.48 -5.07 12.55
CA ASP A 130 20.20 -6.29 12.18
C ASP A 130 19.20 -7.29 11.56
N PRO A 131 19.43 -7.81 10.35
CA PRO A 131 18.50 -8.72 9.70
C PRO A 131 18.30 -10.05 10.45
N ASN A 132 19.20 -10.40 11.39
CA ASN A 132 19.11 -11.62 12.19
C ASN A 132 18.41 -11.41 13.54
N ASP A 133 18.31 -10.17 14.00
CA ASP A 133 17.67 -9.88 15.29
C ASP A 133 16.12 -9.88 15.15
N PRO A 134 15.39 -10.49 16.09
CA PRO A 134 13.95 -10.36 16.14
C PRO A 134 13.55 -8.92 16.54
N ILE A 135 12.40 -8.49 16.07
CA ILE A 135 11.82 -7.19 16.40
C ILE A 135 10.44 -7.35 17.05
N ILE A 136 10.08 -6.42 17.91
CA ILE A 136 8.67 -6.22 18.30
C ILE A 136 8.20 -4.96 17.60
N PHE A 137 7.18 -5.10 16.77
CA PHE A 137 6.58 -4.00 16.04
C PHE A 137 5.15 -3.78 16.51
N SER A 138 4.79 -2.55 16.79
CA SER A 138 3.40 -2.17 17.03
C SER A 138 3.00 -0.94 16.24
N ASP A 139 1.76 -0.95 15.72
CA ASP A 139 1.10 0.20 15.13
C ASP A 139 -0.26 0.36 15.82
N LEU A 140 -0.41 1.45 16.58
CA LEU A 140 -1.53 1.69 17.48
C LEU A 140 -2.18 3.02 17.15
N GLY A 141 -3.50 3.01 16.87
CA GLY A 141 -4.22 4.22 16.55
C GLY A 141 -5.73 4.11 16.72
N GLY A 142 -6.44 5.14 16.33
CA GLY A 142 -7.90 5.16 16.23
C GLY A 142 -8.38 5.09 14.78
N ASN A 143 -9.68 5.38 14.58
CA ASN A 143 -10.29 5.57 13.28
C ASN A 143 -10.40 4.30 12.41
N HIS A 144 -10.57 3.13 12.99
CA HIS A 144 -10.68 1.84 12.30
C HIS A 144 -9.65 1.68 11.16
N GLY A 145 -9.86 0.74 10.26
CA GLY A 145 -9.00 0.60 9.07
C GLY A 145 -8.09 -0.61 9.11
N LEU A 146 -8.42 -1.65 9.88
CA LEU A 146 -7.64 -2.90 9.95
C LEU A 146 -7.37 -3.50 8.57
N GLY A 147 -8.36 -3.44 7.65
CA GLY A 147 -8.21 -3.94 6.29
C GLY A 147 -7.42 -2.97 5.40
N ASN A 148 -7.88 -1.71 5.33
CA ASN A 148 -7.33 -0.76 4.37
C ASN A 148 -5.97 -0.19 4.79
N ASN A 149 -5.85 0.28 6.04
CA ASN A 149 -4.62 0.88 6.54
C ASN A 149 -3.68 -0.18 7.12
N GLY A 150 -4.23 -1.24 7.71
CA GLY A 150 -3.45 -2.33 8.28
C GLY A 150 -2.51 -3.00 7.29
N VAL A 151 -2.86 -3.06 6.00
CA VAL A 151 -1.94 -3.57 4.96
C VAL A 151 -0.62 -2.79 4.94
N HIS A 152 -0.65 -1.47 5.12
CA HIS A 152 0.57 -0.66 5.17
C HIS A 152 1.43 -0.98 6.39
N ALA A 153 0.80 -1.18 7.56
CA ALA A 153 1.52 -1.53 8.79
C ALA A 153 2.16 -2.92 8.70
N VAL A 154 1.41 -3.90 8.17
CA VAL A 154 1.93 -5.28 8.00
C VAL A 154 3.04 -5.32 6.93
N ASP A 155 2.89 -4.56 5.84
CA ASP A 155 3.92 -4.44 4.81
C ASP A 155 5.21 -3.80 5.37
N LEU A 156 5.07 -2.77 6.19
CA LEU A 156 6.20 -2.12 6.86
C LEU A 156 6.89 -3.07 7.86
N PHE A 157 6.12 -3.85 8.62
CA PHE A 157 6.68 -4.89 9.49
C PHE A 157 7.43 -5.96 8.70
N ALA A 158 6.83 -6.48 7.62
CA ALA A 158 7.49 -7.45 6.74
C ALA A 158 8.80 -6.89 6.14
N TYR A 159 8.79 -5.63 5.75
CA TYR A 159 9.98 -4.92 5.26
C TYR A 159 11.07 -4.84 6.33
N TYR A 160 10.74 -4.47 7.57
CA TYR A 160 11.71 -4.38 8.65
C TYR A 160 12.27 -5.75 9.06
N ASP A 161 11.40 -6.73 9.18
CA ASP A 161 11.79 -8.07 9.58
C ASP A 161 12.49 -8.85 8.45
N GLY A 162 12.18 -8.58 7.19
CA GLY A 162 12.54 -9.41 6.05
C GLY A 162 11.68 -10.67 5.93
N ALA A 163 10.47 -10.65 6.53
CA ALA A 163 9.60 -11.81 6.62
C ALA A 163 8.97 -12.16 5.27
N GLN A 164 9.09 -13.43 4.88
CA GLN A 164 8.37 -14.01 3.74
C GLN A 164 7.00 -14.58 4.15
N LYS A 165 6.76 -14.73 5.44
CA LYS A 165 5.50 -15.19 6.01
C LYS A 165 5.32 -14.67 7.43
N ILE A 166 4.08 -14.24 7.74
CA ILE A 166 3.66 -13.84 9.07
C ILE A 166 2.62 -14.84 9.56
N ILE A 167 2.94 -15.53 10.66
CA ILE A 167 2.07 -16.52 11.28
C ILE A 167 1.01 -15.79 12.10
N ILE A 168 -0.26 -16.11 11.87
CA ILE A 168 -1.37 -15.59 12.65
C ILE A 168 -1.31 -16.21 14.06
N THR A 169 -1.22 -15.36 15.09
CA THR A 169 -1.19 -15.81 16.49
C THR A 169 -2.46 -15.47 17.25
N GLY A 170 -3.30 -14.58 16.72
CA GLY A 170 -4.59 -14.24 17.31
C GLY A 170 -5.17 -12.94 16.76
N SER A 171 -6.43 -12.69 17.14
CA SER A 171 -7.11 -11.44 16.85
C SER A 171 -8.21 -11.15 17.87
N ARG A 172 -8.47 -9.86 18.09
CA ARG A 172 -9.67 -9.35 18.76
C ARG A 172 -10.28 -8.27 17.88
N VAL A 173 -11.16 -8.68 16.98
CA VAL A 173 -11.85 -7.77 16.07
C VAL A 173 -13.21 -7.37 16.66
N ASP A 174 -13.54 -6.10 16.61
CA ASP A 174 -14.79 -5.56 17.11
C ASP A 174 -15.98 -6.06 16.28
N GLN A 175 -17.17 -6.15 16.93
CA GLN A 175 -18.39 -6.59 16.25
C GLN A 175 -19.10 -5.44 15.54
N ALA A 176 -18.35 -4.64 14.80
CA ALA A 176 -18.86 -3.50 14.05
C ALA A 176 -18.27 -3.47 12.64
N LEU A 177 -19.13 -3.28 11.64
CA LEU A 177 -18.74 -3.00 10.28
C LEU A 177 -18.68 -1.48 10.10
N HIS A 178 -17.57 -0.99 9.56
CA HIS A 178 -17.39 0.42 9.22
C HIS A 178 -17.57 0.62 7.72
N PRO A 179 -18.68 1.23 7.25
CA PRO A 179 -18.92 1.43 5.83
C PRO A 179 -17.84 2.31 5.21
N SER A 180 -17.35 1.91 4.05
CA SER A 180 -16.41 2.71 3.28
C SER A 180 -17.14 3.76 2.44
N LYS A 181 -16.56 4.95 2.30
CA LYS A 181 -17.02 5.97 1.35
C LYS A 181 -16.80 5.57 -0.13
N ARG A 182 -16.09 4.47 -0.37
CA ARG A 182 -15.67 4.02 -1.71
C ARG A 182 -16.64 3.05 -2.37
N GLY A 183 -17.65 2.57 -1.67
CA GLY A 183 -18.67 1.66 -2.24
C GLY A 183 -19.63 1.16 -1.17
N LYS A 184 -20.85 0.77 -1.60
CA LYS A 184 -21.90 0.29 -0.69
C LYS A 184 -21.55 -1.05 -0.03
N ASP A 185 -20.80 -1.89 -0.78
CA ASP A 185 -20.44 -3.25 -0.37
C ASP A 185 -18.97 -3.33 0.09
N VAL A 186 -18.37 -2.20 0.44
CA VAL A 186 -17.00 -2.10 0.94
C VAL A 186 -17.02 -1.63 2.37
N PHE A 187 -16.33 -2.38 3.24
CA PHE A 187 -16.32 -2.14 4.67
C PHE A 187 -14.88 -2.13 5.20
N ASP A 188 -14.73 -1.72 6.43
CA ASP A 188 -13.52 -1.93 7.22
C ASP A 188 -13.88 -2.41 8.62
N LEU A 189 -12.87 -2.79 9.38
CA LEU A 189 -12.99 -3.31 10.73
C LEU A 189 -12.11 -2.53 11.70
N SER A 190 -12.39 -2.66 12.98
CA SER A 190 -11.55 -2.19 14.09
C SER A 190 -11.22 -3.33 15.04
N GLY A 191 -10.24 -3.11 15.91
CA GLY A 191 -9.78 -4.12 16.88
C GLY A 191 -8.27 -4.34 16.81
N THR A 192 -7.82 -5.52 17.23
CA THR A 192 -6.41 -5.86 17.33
C THR A 192 -6.07 -7.16 16.60
N LEU A 193 -4.97 -7.16 15.86
CA LEU A 193 -4.40 -8.33 15.20
C LEU A 193 -3.01 -8.61 15.76
N TYR A 194 -2.66 -9.88 15.88
CA TYR A 194 -1.38 -10.36 16.38
C TYR A 194 -0.75 -11.32 15.37
N GLY A 195 0.55 -11.16 15.13
CA GLY A 195 1.32 -12.02 14.25
C GLY A 195 2.72 -12.27 14.78
N ARG A 196 3.36 -13.33 14.28
CA ARG A 196 4.74 -13.68 14.60
C ARG A 196 5.47 -14.20 13.37
N THR A 197 6.78 -13.96 13.27
CA THR A 197 7.62 -14.56 12.23
C THR A 197 8.42 -15.74 12.76
N ASN A 198 8.96 -16.56 11.87
CA ASN A 198 9.84 -17.69 12.23
C ASN A 198 11.13 -17.22 12.94
N LYS A 199 11.54 -15.97 12.74
CA LYS A 199 12.67 -15.35 13.42
C LYS A 199 12.35 -15.01 14.88
N GLY A 200 11.10 -15.09 15.29
CA GLY A 200 10.62 -14.75 16.63
C GLY A 200 10.21 -13.29 16.80
N SER A 201 10.11 -12.55 15.69
CA SER A 201 9.57 -11.19 15.72
C SER A 201 8.07 -11.20 15.95
N ASP A 202 7.57 -10.25 16.76
CA ASP A 202 6.17 -10.07 17.06
C ASP A 202 5.60 -8.82 16.39
N PHE A 203 4.37 -8.95 15.89
CA PHE A 203 3.59 -7.89 15.26
C PHE A 203 2.29 -7.64 16.01
N ILE A 204 2.00 -6.38 16.32
CA ILE A 204 0.77 -5.92 16.96
C ILE A 204 0.20 -4.77 16.13
N LEU A 205 -1.01 -4.92 15.65
CA LEU A 205 -1.78 -3.87 15.00
C LEU A 205 -3.07 -3.66 15.80
N SER A 206 -3.32 -2.42 16.25
CA SER A 206 -4.54 -2.12 17.00
C SER A 206 -5.13 -0.78 16.57
N PHE A 207 -6.31 -0.83 15.94
CA PHE A 207 -7.06 0.35 15.50
C PHE A 207 -8.42 0.38 16.18
N ALA A 208 -8.63 1.39 17.03
CA ALA A 208 -9.90 1.58 17.73
C ALA A 208 -10.99 2.09 16.80
N GLY A 209 -12.21 1.55 16.96
CA GLY A 209 -13.40 2.03 16.23
C GLY A 209 -14.17 3.15 16.95
N SER A 210 -13.89 3.37 18.24
CA SER A 210 -14.64 4.28 19.10
C SER A 210 -14.18 5.74 19.08
N HIS A 211 -13.01 6.03 18.53
CA HIS A 211 -12.44 7.38 18.45
C HIS A 211 -11.53 7.53 17.25
N VAL A 212 -11.19 8.77 16.94
CA VAL A 212 -10.22 9.13 15.90
C VAL A 212 -8.96 9.64 16.59
N SER A 213 -7.85 8.95 16.38
CA SER A 213 -6.53 9.39 16.78
C SER A 213 -5.50 8.98 15.73
N PRO A 214 -4.44 9.79 15.53
CA PRO A 214 -3.31 9.36 14.72
C PRO A 214 -2.73 8.04 15.23
N ASP A 215 -2.17 7.28 14.31
CA ASP A 215 -1.43 6.06 14.61
C ASP A 215 0.00 6.39 15.06
N GLN A 216 0.53 5.56 15.94
CA GLN A 216 1.90 5.60 16.41
C GLN A 216 2.56 4.24 16.18
N ILE A 217 3.69 4.26 15.49
CA ILE A 217 4.51 3.08 15.26
C ILE A 217 5.62 3.02 16.30
N SER A 218 5.80 1.84 16.89
CA SER A 218 6.92 1.54 17.79
C SER A 218 7.65 0.29 17.33
N ILE A 219 8.98 0.34 17.32
CA ILE A 219 9.85 -0.78 16.98
C ILE A 219 10.84 -0.97 18.11
N LEU A 220 10.92 -2.19 18.64
CA LEU A 220 11.91 -2.59 19.65
C LEU A 220 12.78 -3.69 19.09
N THR A 221 14.08 -3.58 19.33
CA THR A 221 15.09 -4.56 18.93
C THR A 221 16.05 -4.78 20.10
N PRO A 222 16.90 -5.83 20.07
CA PRO A 222 17.96 -6.01 21.07
C PRO A 222 18.94 -4.83 21.14
N LYS A 223 19.10 -4.06 20.04
CA LYS A 223 20.13 -3.01 19.91
C LYS A 223 19.57 -1.58 19.94
N GLY A 224 18.24 -1.42 19.95
CA GLY A 224 17.63 -0.09 19.94
C GLY A 224 16.12 -0.13 19.86
N ARG A 225 15.54 1.03 19.98
CA ARG A 225 14.09 1.24 19.86
C ARG A 225 13.80 2.51 19.11
N PHE A 226 12.67 2.52 18.38
CA PHE A 226 12.24 3.63 17.54
C PHE A 226 10.76 3.92 17.77
N ILE A 227 10.39 5.19 17.65
CA ILE A 227 9.00 5.66 17.63
C ILE A 227 8.83 6.55 16.41
N VAL A 228 7.74 6.37 15.67
CA VAL A 228 7.39 7.20 14.51
C VAL A 228 5.92 7.60 14.60
N ASP A 229 5.63 8.88 14.39
CA ASP A 229 4.30 9.43 14.20
C ASP A 229 4.26 10.14 12.85
N HIS A 230 3.51 9.57 11.91
CA HIS A 230 3.41 10.12 10.57
C HIS A 230 2.59 11.42 10.50
N PHE A 231 1.60 11.55 11.38
CA PHE A 231 0.72 12.72 11.38
C PHE A 231 1.45 13.96 11.90
N GLN A 232 2.17 13.82 13.02
CA GLN A 232 2.94 14.90 13.60
C GLN A 232 4.34 15.08 12.98
N LYS A 233 4.74 14.15 12.11
CA LYS A 233 6.06 14.12 11.46
C LYS A 233 7.21 14.16 12.44
N PHE A 234 7.18 13.32 13.45
CA PHE A 234 8.33 13.11 14.30
C PHE A 234 8.77 11.65 14.34
N ALA A 235 10.04 11.45 14.57
CA ALA A 235 10.61 10.14 14.87
C ALA A 235 11.75 10.26 15.88
N PHE A 236 11.89 9.24 16.72
CA PHE A 236 12.94 9.17 17.72
C PHE A 236 13.59 7.80 17.70
N GLU A 237 14.88 7.78 17.97
CA GLU A 237 15.67 6.57 18.23
C GLU A 237 16.28 6.60 19.63
N SER A 238 16.53 5.44 20.21
CA SER A 238 17.19 5.28 21.50
C SER A 238 17.92 3.95 21.51
N SER A 239 19.14 3.92 22.03
CA SER A 239 20.03 2.74 22.04
C SER A 239 20.88 2.71 23.31
N PRO A 240 21.57 1.59 23.60
CA PRO A 240 22.55 1.51 24.67
C PRO A 240 23.64 2.58 24.57
N GLU A 241 24.08 2.92 23.37
CA GLU A 241 25.11 3.93 23.11
C GLU A 241 24.71 5.32 23.59
N THR A 242 23.40 5.64 23.57
CA THR A 242 22.83 6.88 24.08
C THR A 242 22.43 6.77 25.55
N ASN A 243 22.76 5.67 26.23
CA ASN A 243 22.24 5.32 27.55
C ASN A 243 20.69 5.37 27.59
N TRP A 244 20.06 4.92 26.49
CA TRP A 244 18.63 4.91 26.28
C TRP A 244 17.95 6.30 26.26
N ALA A 245 18.72 7.38 26.13
CA ALA A 245 18.16 8.69 25.88
C ALA A 245 17.59 8.78 24.46
N TRP A 246 16.44 9.43 24.31
CA TRP A 246 15.81 9.65 23.02
C TRP A 246 16.59 10.71 22.21
N LYS A 247 16.84 10.38 20.96
CA LYS A 247 17.42 11.26 19.95
C LYS A 247 16.43 11.44 18.81
N ASN A 248 16.23 12.67 18.37
CA ASN A 248 15.35 12.98 17.25
C ASN A 248 15.94 12.48 15.92
N ILE A 249 15.10 11.84 15.11
CA ILE A 249 15.38 11.52 13.70
C ILE A 249 14.69 12.61 12.87
N PRO A 250 15.41 13.48 12.17
CA PRO A 250 14.79 14.55 11.40
C PRO A 250 13.97 13.99 10.23
N ILE A 251 12.76 14.52 10.04
CA ILE A 251 11.88 14.18 8.93
C ILE A 251 11.67 15.42 8.08
N ASN A 252 12.30 15.48 6.93
CA ASN A 252 12.24 16.61 6.00
C ASN A 252 11.45 16.27 4.72
N GLU A 253 10.95 15.06 4.61
CA GLU A 253 10.33 14.51 3.41
C GLU A 253 8.87 14.96 3.24
N ASN A 254 8.46 15.14 2.00
CA ASN A 254 7.05 15.35 1.66
C ASN A 254 6.37 14.01 1.34
N TRP A 255 5.49 13.55 2.23
CA TRP A 255 4.78 12.27 2.09
C TRP A 255 3.47 12.34 1.30
N SER A 256 3.18 13.48 0.66
CA SER A 256 1.98 13.57 -0.17
C SER A 256 2.03 12.53 -1.29
N VAL A 257 0.86 11.94 -1.60
CA VAL A 257 0.76 10.91 -2.64
C VAL A 257 1.29 11.42 -3.98
N SER A 258 0.98 12.67 -4.34
CA SER A 258 1.44 13.27 -5.60
C SER A 258 2.96 13.38 -5.67
N PHE A 259 3.61 13.83 -4.59
CA PHE A 259 5.07 13.97 -4.56
C PHE A 259 5.77 12.61 -4.66
N MET A 260 5.36 11.64 -3.84
CA MET A 260 5.95 10.30 -3.82
C MET A 260 5.73 9.57 -5.15
N SER A 261 4.52 9.63 -5.71
CA SER A 261 4.20 8.99 -6.99
C SER A 261 5.04 9.53 -8.14
N LYS A 262 5.43 10.83 -8.10
CA LYS A 262 6.33 11.42 -9.10
C LYS A 262 7.68 10.70 -9.12
N ALA A 263 8.28 10.49 -7.95
CA ALA A 263 9.55 9.79 -7.83
C ALA A 263 9.45 8.33 -8.31
N PHE A 264 8.43 7.59 -7.85
CA PHE A 264 8.24 6.19 -8.22
C PHE A 264 8.06 6.02 -9.74
N VAL A 265 7.20 6.83 -10.36
CA VAL A 265 6.96 6.74 -11.81
C VAL A 265 8.22 7.10 -12.59
N SER A 266 8.93 8.16 -12.20
CA SER A 266 10.20 8.53 -12.84
C SER A 266 11.23 7.40 -12.75
N ASP A 267 11.36 6.78 -11.58
CA ASP A 267 12.31 5.68 -11.37
C ASP A 267 11.94 4.43 -12.19
N ILE A 268 10.66 4.05 -12.23
CA ILE A 268 10.19 2.94 -13.07
C ILE A 268 10.50 3.19 -14.56
N LEU A 269 10.26 4.41 -15.05
CA LEU A 269 10.50 4.75 -16.45
C LEU A 269 11.98 4.79 -16.80
N ARG A 270 12.83 5.31 -15.91
CA ARG A 270 14.27 5.49 -16.14
C ARG A 270 15.10 4.26 -15.82
N LYS A 271 14.82 3.61 -14.70
CA LYS A 271 15.65 2.53 -14.12
C LYS A 271 15.01 1.15 -14.29
N GLY A 272 13.70 1.09 -14.57
CA GLY A 272 12.93 -0.14 -14.60
C GLY A 272 12.55 -0.67 -13.22
N ASP A 273 12.76 0.10 -12.15
CA ASP A 273 12.47 -0.26 -10.76
C ASP A 273 12.22 0.98 -9.90
N CYS A 274 11.66 0.82 -8.67
CA CYS A 274 11.46 1.89 -7.70
C CYS A 274 11.45 1.36 -6.27
N GLU A 275 11.37 2.27 -5.28
CA GLU A 275 11.37 1.94 -3.84
C GLU A 275 10.07 1.28 -3.33
N LEU A 276 9.05 1.13 -4.16
CA LEU A 276 7.84 0.41 -3.77
C LEU A 276 8.06 -1.10 -3.76
N PRO A 277 7.31 -1.86 -2.92
CA PRO A 277 7.36 -3.31 -2.96
C PRO A 277 6.85 -3.84 -4.29
N THR A 278 7.47 -4.90 -4.76
CA THR A 278 6.91 -5.71 -5.85
C THR A 278 5.65 -6.43 -5.40
N LEU A 279 4.91 -6.99 -6.36
CA LEU A 279 3.77 -7.85 -6.06
C LEU A 279 4.17 -9.00 -5.12
N GLN A 280 5.33 -9.62 -5.33
CA GLN A 280 5.84 -10.70 -4.50
C GLN A 280 6.18 -10.21 -3.08
N ASP A 281 6.85 -9.08 -2.93
CA ASP A 281 7.24 -8.53 -1.62
C ASP A 281 6.05 -8.15 -0.76
N CYS A 282 4.94 -7.74 -1.39
CA CYS A 282 3.72 -7.30 -0.70
C CYS A 282 2.77 -8.46 -0.34
N PHE A 283 3.02 -9.67 -0.84
CA PHE A 283 2.17 -10.84 -0.60
C PHE A 283 2.05 -11.21 0.89
N PRO A 284 3.12 -11.26 1.70
CA PRO A 284 3.01 -11.64 3.12
C PRO A 284 2.05 -10.73 3.91
N ALA A 285 2.02 -9.45 3.59
CA ALA A 285 1.11 -8.50 4.23
C ALA A 285 -0.36 -8.76 3.85
N HIS A 286 -0.63 -9.04 2.59
CA HIS A 286 -1.98 -9.34 2.12
C HIS A 286 -2.44 -10.71 2.62
N GLU A 287 -1.59 -11.74 2.58
CA GLU A 287 -1.90 -13.06 3.13
C GLU A 287 -2.31 -12.97 4.61
N PHE A 288 -1.54 -12.20 5.41
CA PHE A 288 -1.84 -12.00 6.81
C PHE A 288 -3.18 -11.28 7.03
N ILE A 289 -3.39 -10.12 6.39
CA ILE A 289 -4.62 -9.33 6.56
C ILE A 289 -5.86 -10.09 6.08
N LEU A 290 -5.82 -10.65 4.88
CA LEU A 290 -6.95 -11.39 4.32
C LEU A 290 -7.26 -12.63 5.15
N GLY A 291 -6.23 -13.40 5.53
CA GLY A 291 -6.40 -14.60 6.37
C GLY A 291 -6.98 -14.29 7.76
N GLN A 292 -6.62 -13.16 8.35
CA GLN A 292 -7.19 -12.71 9.61
C GLN A 292 -8.64 -12.22 9.47
N LEU A 293 -8.95 -11.43 8.45
CA LEU A 293 -10.21 -10.69 8.40
C LEU A 293 -11.37 -11.45 7.74
N VAL A 294 -11.10 -12.39 6.82
CA VAL A 294 -12.16 -13.21 6.16
C VAL A 294 -13.11 -13.86 7.19
N PRO A 295 -12.63 -14.56 8.25
CA PRO A 295 -13.55 -15.18 9.22
C PRO A 295 -14.40 -14.16 9.97
N HIS A 296 -13.86 -12.96 10.22
CA HIS A 296 -14.59 -11.90 10.92
C HIS A 296 -15.66 -11.27 10.04
N PHE A 297 -15.35 -10.97 8.77
CA PHE A 297 -16.34 -10.50 7.82
C PHE A 297 -17.47 -11.51 7.62
N ASN A 298 -17.14 -12.77 7.45
CA ASN A 298 -18.14 -13.83 7.29
C ASN A 298 -19.10 -13.91 8.47
N ARG A 299 -18.57 -13.83 9.69
CA ARG A 299 -19.40 -13.82 10.90
C ARG A 299 -20.31 -12.60 10.98
N LEU A 300 -19.80 -11.41 10.66
CA LEU A 300 -20.55 -10.15 10.77
C LEU A 300 -21.59 -9.98 9.66
N LEU A 301 -21.31 -10.50 8.47
CA LEU A 301 -22.19 -10.40 7.29
C LEU A 301 -23.11 -11.63 7.15
N GLY A 302 -22.92 -12.68 7.94
CA GLY A 302 -23.67 -13.93 7.80
C GLY A 302 -23.36 -14.67 6.49
N THR A 303 -22.11 -14.58 6.00
CA THR A 303 -21.67 -15.16 4.72
C THR A 303 -20.63 -16.26 4.92
N ASN A 304 -20.25 -16.94 3.84
CA ASN A 304 -19.16 -17.91 3.80
C ASN A 304 -18.29 -17.66 2.56
N ASN A 305 -17.80 -16.45 2.43
CA ASN A 305 -16.96 -16.01 1.33
C ASN A 305 -15.48 -16.31 1.62
N ASP A 306 -14.67 -16.42 0.57
CA ASP A 306 -13.21 -16.52 0.64
C ASP A 306 -12.50 -15.18 0.43
N TYR A 307 -13.25 -14.08 0.44
CA TYR A 307 -12.75 -12.73 0.22
C TYR A 307 -13.13 -11.75 1.35
N CYS A 308 -12.35 -10.68 1.47
CA CYS A 308 -12.65 -9.53 2.32
C CYS A 308 -13.23 -8.39 1.47
N PRO A 309 -14.39 -7.82 1.83
CA PRO A 309 -14.98 -6.68 1.13
C PRO A 309 -14.28 -5.35 1.49
N ILE A 310 -12.97 -5.26 1.26
CA ILE A 310 -12.09 -4.10 1.54
C ILE A 310 -11.50 -3.52 0.24
N THR A 311 -10.95 -2.27 0.28
CA THR A 311 -10.33 -1.65 -0.89
C THR A 311 -9.26 -0.61 -0.53
#